data_4229d284e55ae3d9debd4471a3b6cc7a
#
_entry.id   4229d284e55ae3d9debd4471a3b6cc7a
#
_cell.length_a   1.000
_cell.length_b   1.000
_cell.length_c   1.000
_cell.angle_alpha   90.00
_cell.angle_beta   90.00
_cell.angle_gamma   90.00
#
_symmetry.space_group_name_H-M   'P 1'
#
loop_
_entity.id
_entity.type
_entity.pdbx_description
1 polymer ?
#
loop_
_entity_poly.entity_id
_entity_poly.type
_entity_poly.pdbx_seq_one_letter_code
_entity_poly.pdbx_strand_id
1 'polypeptide(L)'
;MAVSRILLCRMPDSGLTTLEPTLLKKGYEIRVFSDPQQLQSLSDSPEQTEFSLSDIDLAIVDCSSGWDGMDCCQALRKLHPTMPLILLLAQDMPILTEQKRLTCGNVLRAPFTPRKVTNRAKRLLDSRRGTLLHAGELTLNMESRCVYRGNVFHRLTPRQAKLLQVFMQNAGQTLTRRFLMETVWDTDYMGDTRTLDVHVRWIRERIEQDPGSPRYLRTVRGIGYRFAVPSEE
;
A
#
# COMPACT_ATOMS: atom_id res chain seq x y z
N MET A 1 13.49 -15.06 13.18
CA MET A 1 12.47 -14.23 12.56
C MET A 1 13.08 -12.86 12.32
N ALA A 2 12.90 -12.28 11.12
CA ALA A 2 13.43 -10.93 10.85
C ALA A 2 12.71 -9.92 11.77
N VAL A 3 13.48 -9.05 12.40
CA VAL A 3 12.96 -7.98 13.26
C VAL A 3 12.35 -6.91 12.34
N SER A 4 11.11 -6.50 12.62
CA SER A 4 10.47 -5.44 11.83
C SER A 4 10.97 -4.07 12.23
N ARG A 5 11.28 -3.25 11.23
CA ARG A 5 11.84 -1.90 11.37
C ARG A 5 10.75 -0.84 11.19
N ILE A 6 10.62 0.01 12.18
CA ILE A 6 9.61 1.08 12.21
C ILE A 6 10.29 2.43 12.16
N LEU A 7 9.88 3.26 11.20
CA LEU A 7 10.25 4.67 11.14
C LEU A 7 9.24 5.48 11.95
N LEU A 8 9.70 6.23 12.94
CA LEU A 8 8.88 7.14 13.74
C LEU A 8 9.25 8.59 13.42
N CYS A 9 8.39 9.27 12.66
CA CYS A 9 8.51 10.70 12.38
C CYS A 9 7.73 11.46 13.42
N ARG A 10 8.40 12.27 14.24
CA ARG A 10 7.77 13.08 15.28
C ARG A 10 8.53 14.39 15.51
N MET A 11 7.82 15.41 15.98
CA MET A 11 8.49 16.61 16.51
C MET A 11 9.11 16.31 17.87
N PRO A 12 10.21 17.00 18.25
CA PRO A 12 10.87 16.82 19.54
C PRO A 12 9.93 16.93 20.75
N ASP A 13 8.96 17.83 20.66
CA ASP A 13 7.99 18.14 21.73
C ASP A 13 6.70 17.31 21.67
N SER A 14 6.67 16.22 20.88
CA SER A 14 5.49 15.38 20.78
C SER A 14 5.21 14.67 22.11
N GLY A 15 3.96 14.72 22.58
CA GLY A 15 3.54 14.13 23.86
C GLY A 15 3.59 12.60 23.94
N LEU A 16 4.04 11.91 22.88
CA LEU A 16 4.09 10.43 22.81
C LEU A 16 5.47 9.85 23.20
N THR A 17 6.06 10.39 24.23
CA THR A 17 7.38 9.91 24.76
C THR A 17 7.37 8.43 25.13
N THR A 18 6.21 7.85 25.46
CA THR A 18 6.06 6.44 25.85
C THR A 18 5.82 5.49 24.67
N LEU A 19 5.58 5.99 23.45
CA LEU A 19 5.33 5.15 22.29
C LEU A 19 6.58 4.38 21.86
N GLU A 20 7.70 5.06 21.74
CA GLU A 20 8.97 4.46 21.35
C GLU A 20 9.42 3.34 22.31
N PRO A 21 9.47 3.55 23.64
CA PRO A 21 9.78 2.46 24.57
C PRO A 21 8.79 1.29 24.50
N THR A 22 7.52 1.57 24.19
CA THR A 22 6.49 0.52 24.06
C THR A 22 6.73 -0.33 22.82
N LEU A 23 7.12 0.27 21.70
CA LEU A 23 7.44 -0.43 20.45
C LEU A 23 8.73 -1.26 20.61
N LEU A 24 9.77 -0.69 21.22
CA LEU A 24 11.04 -1.40 21.53
C LEU A 24 10.80 -2.65 22.40
N LYS A 25 9.98 -2.55 23.44
CA LYS A 25 9.59 -3.69 24.30
C LYS A 25 8.85 -4.80 23.53
N LYS A 26 8.26 -4.50 22.39
CA LYS A 26 7.62 -5.47 21.50
C LYS A 26 8.57 -6.10 20.48
N GLY A 27 9.85 -5.75 20.53
CA GLY A 27 10.88 -6.32 19.66
C GLY A 27 10.98 -5.67 18.28
N TYR A 28 10.46 -4.44 18.12
CA TYR A 28 10.65 -3.66 16.89
C TYR A 28 11.96 -2.87 16.96
N GLU A 29 12.65 -2.73 15.85
CA GLU A 29 13.72 -1.73 15.68
C GLU A 29 13.07 -0.40 15.32
N ILE A 30 13.46 0.68 16.02
CA ILE A 30 12.90 2.01 15.81
C ILE A 30 13.95 2.96 15.30
N ARG A 31 13.62 3.67 14.23
CA ARG A 31 14.36 4.84 13.76
C ARG A 31 13.49 6.08 13.96
N VAL A 32 14.02 7.07 14.64
CA VAL A 32 13.30 8.33 14.92
C VAL A 32 13.81 9.41 14.00
N PHE A 33 12.87 10.09 13.33
CA PHE A 33 13.13 11.31 12.57
C PHE A 33 12.39 12.46 13.21
N SER A 34 13.15 13.46 13.64
CA SER A 34 12.62 14.67 14.29
C SER A 34 12.53 15.87 13.34
N ASP A 35 13.09 15.74 12.14
CA ASP A 35 13.07 16.78 11.11
C ASP A 35 12.57 16.24 9.78
N PRO A 36 11.39 16.73 9.29
CA PRO A 36 10.84 16.32 8.00
C PRO A 36 11.74 16.65 6.80
N GLN A 37 12.59 17.66 6.90
CA GLN A 37 13.49 18.04 5.81
C GLN A 37 14.57 16.98 5.59
N GLN A 38 14.96 16.23 6.60
CA GLN A 38 15.87 15.10 6.46
C GLN A 38 15.30 13.97 5.61
N LEU A 39 13.98 13.81 5.54
CA LEU A 39 13.37 12.83 4.65
C LEU A 39 13.46 13.21 3.17
N GLN A 40 13.48 14.51 2.87
CA GLN A 40 13.67 14.99 1.49
C GLN A 40 15.13 14.79 1.04
N SER A 41 16.10 15.04 1.92
CA SER A 41 17.52 14.83 1.62
C SER A 41 17.88 13.34 1.39
N LEU A 42 17.12 12.41 1.98
CA LEU A 42 17.26 10.96 1.73
C LEU A 42 16.83 10.57 0.30
N SER A 43 15.95 11.36 -0.35
CA SER A 43 15.57 11.13 -1.74
C SER A 43 16.64 11.57 -2.74
N ASP A 44 17.47 12.53 -2.33
CA ASP A 44 18.42 13.18 -3.24
C ASP A 44 19.83 12.57 -3.18
N SER A 45 20.16 11.80 -2.13
CA SER A 45 21.49 11.19 -1.94
C SER A 45 21.39 9.88 -1.16
N PRO A 46 20.98 8.78 -1.79
CA PRO A 46 20.78 7.48 -1.10
C PRO A 46 22.07 6.84 -0.59
N GLU A 47 23.24 7.28 -1.07
CA GLU A 47 24.54 6.65 -0.75
C GLU A 47 25.19 7.13 0.56
N GLN A 48 24.66 8.16 1.21
CA GLN A 48 25.32 8.76 2.39
C GLN A 48 24.68 8.41 3.75
N THR A 49 23.69 7.53 3.78
CA THR A 49 23.05 7.14 5.04
C THR A 49 23.24 5.66 5.34
N GLU A 50 23.66 5.34 6.58
CA GLU A 50 23.71 3.97 7.13
C GLU A 50 22.34 3.25 7.12
N PHE A 51 21.35 3.84 6.47
CA PHE A 51 19.96 3.43 6.55
C PHE A 51 19.25 3.57 5.20
N SER A 52 18.87 2.44 4.64
CA SER A 52 18.01 2.41 3.45
C SER A 52 16.53 2.43 3.85
N LEU A 53 15.76 3.35 3.28
CA LEU A 53 14.30 3.37 3.46
C LEU A 53 13.62 2.09 2.93
N SER A 54 14.29 1.35 2.04
CA SER A 54 13.82 0.04 1.57
C SER A 54 13.69 -0.98 2.70
N ASP A 55 14.44 -0.80 3.79
CA ASP A 55 14.45 -1.71 4.94
C ASP A 55 13.37 -1.40 5.98
N ILE A 56 12.60 -0.32 5.78
CA ILE A 56 11.50 0.05 6.68
C ILE A 56 10.25 -0.76 6.34
N ASP A 57 9.69 -1.37 7.36
CA ASP A 57 8.47 -2.15 7.26
C ASP A 57 7.19 -1.35 7.51
N LEU A 58 7.28 -0.27 8.29
CA LEU A 58 6.16 0.60 8.68
C LEU A 58 6.67 2.00 9.01
N ALA A 59 5.93 3.04 8.63
CA ALA A 59 6.14 4.39 9.14
C ALA A 59 4.99 4.84 10.05
N ILE A 60 5.34 5.55 11.12
CA ILE A 60 4.40 6.24 12.01
C ILE A 60 4.74 7.72 11.97
N VAL A 61 3.77 8.54 11.56
CA VAL A 61 3.92 10.00 11.53
C VAL A 61 3.06 10.60 12.64
N ASP A 62 3.71 11.23 13.61
CA ASP A 62 3.07 11.78 14.80
C ASP A 62 2.79 13.26 14.65
N CYS A 63 1.56 13.60 14.35
CA CYS A 63 1.01 14.95 14.26
C CYS A 63 0.14 15.30 15.48
N SER A 64 0.25 14.57 16.59
CA SER A 64 -0.58 14.78 17.77
C SER A 64 -0.27 16.11 18.51
N SER A 65 0.89 16.72 18.24
CA SER A 65 1.27 18.05 18.73
C SER A 65 0.80 19.21 17.85
N GLY A 66 -0.05 18.95 16.84
CA GLY A 66 -0.55 19.97 15.92
C GLY A 66 0.32 20.20 14.68
N TRP A 67 1.43 19.51 14.55
CA TRP A 67 2.26 19.55 13.34
C TRP A 67 1.52 18.92 12.15
N ASP A 68 1.54 19.59 10.98
CA ASP A 68 1.02 19.02 9.73
C ASP A 68 2.08 18.12 9.07
N GLY A 69 2.04 16.84 9.37
CA GLY A 69 2.95 15.83 8.80
C GLY A 69 2.61 15.39 7.38
N MET A 70 1.81 16.15 6.64
CA MET A 70 1.39 15.77 5.27
C MET A 70 2.56 15.70 4.30
N ASP A 71 3.49 16.65 4.38
CA ASP A 71 4.68 16.66 3.53
C ASP A 71 5.56 15.43 3.79
N CYS A 72 5.70 15.05 5.07
CA CYS A 72 6.37 13.81 5.47
C CYS A 72 5.67 12.57 4.87
N CYS A 73 4.34 12.51 4.95
CA CYS A 73 3.57 11.40 4.35
C CYS A 73 3.76 11.34 2.83
N GLN A 74 3.77 12.49 2.16
CA GLN A 74 3.97 12.55 0.70
C GLN A 74 5.39 12.14 0.31
N ALA A 75 6.42 12.60 1.04
CA ALA A 75 7.81 12.20 0.83
C ALA A 75 7.97 10.68 1.01
N LEU A 76 7.44 10.13 2.10
CA LEU A 76 7.47 8.69 2.35
C LEU A 76 6.76 7.89 1.25
N ARG A 77 5.65 8.39 0.69
CA ARG A 77 4.97 7.75 -0.43
C ARG A 77 5.75 7.79 -1.74
N LYS A 78 6.46 8.88 -2.00
CA LYS A 78 7.37 8.96 -3.16
C LYS A 78 8.52 7.96 -3.06
N LEU A 79 9.13 7.85 -1.89
CA LEU A 79 10.27 6.98 -1.65
C LEU A 79 9.90 5.50 -1.52
N HIS A 80 8.75 5.20 -0.90
CA HIS A 80 8.27 3.85 -0.68
C HIS A 80 6.74 3.76 -0.81
N PRO A 81 6.20 3.62 -2.03
CA PRO A 81 4.75 3.70 -2.31
C PRO A 81 3.90 2.70 -1.54
N THR A 82 4.42 1.49 -1.31
CA THR A 82 3.67 0.37 -0.67
C THR A 82 3.87 0.26 0.84
N MET A 83 4.74 1.10 1.44
CA MET A 83 5.01 1.03 2.87
C MET A 83 3.74 1.34 3.68
N PRO A 84 3.36 0.50 4.66
CA PRO A 84 2.30 0.85 5.59
C PRO A 84 2.64 2.13 6.34
N LEU A 85 1.65 3.03 6.47
CA LEU A 85 1.81 4.29 7.16
C LEU A 85 0.68 4.49 8.17
N ILE A 86 1.01 4.88 9.39
CA ILE A 86 0.07 5.29 10.43
C ILE A 86 0.27 6.79 10.65
N LEU A 87 -0.79 7.56 10.47
CA LEU A 87 -0.84 8.98 10.81
C LEU A 87 -1.56 9.15 12.15
N LEU A 88 -0.90 9.77 13.12
CA LEU A 88 -1.46 10.10 14.42
C LEU A 88 -1.85 11.58 14.42
N LEU A 89 -3.13 11.87 14.62
CA LEU A 89 -3.67 13.24 14.59
C LEU A 89 -4.12 13.69 15.97
N ALA A 90 -3.96 14.97 16.27
CA ALA A 90 -4.62 15.61 17.39
C ALA A 90 -6.15 15.56 17.24
N GLN A 91 -6.88 15.73 18.34
CA GLN A 91 -8.34 15.66 18.36
C GLN A 91 -9.00 16.75 17.55
N ASP A 92 -8.44 17.95 17.59
CA ASP A 92 -8.91 19.21 17.00
C ASP A 92 -8.46 19.43 15.55
N MET A 93 -7.57 18.56 15.01
CA MET A 93 -7.14 18.69 13.62
C MET A 93 -8.31 18.50 12.64
N PRO A 94 -8.32 19.24 11.52
CA PRO A 94 -9.39 19.15 10.53
C PRO A 94 -9.53 17.74 9.95
N ILE A 95 -10.73 17.44 9.45
CA ILE A 95 -10.99 16.16 8.76
C ILE A 95 -10.18 16.12 7.46
N LEU A 96 -9.37 15.09 7.31
CA LEU A 96 -8.60 14.90 6.08
C LEU A 96 -9.53 14.63 4.90
N THR A 97 -9.25 15.28 3.77
CA THR A 97 -9.88 14.95 2.49
C THR A 97 -9.61 13.49 2.12
N GLU A 98 -10.44 12.90 1.26
CA GLU A 98 -10.25 11.50 0.86
C GLU A 98 -8.87 11.27 0.24
N GLN A 99 -8.38 12.21 -0.58
CA GLN A 99 -7.06 12.14 -1.19
C GLN A 99 -5.93 12.13 -0.14
N LYS A 100 -5.99 12.98 0.88
CA LYS A 100 -5.04 12.99 2.00
C LYS A 100 -5.10 11.69 2.81
N ARG A 101 -6.30 11.14 3.03
CA ARG A 101 -6.47 9.84 3.71
C ARG A 101 -5.87 8.68 2.92
N LEU A 102 -5.96 8.70 1.60
CA LEU A 102 -5.33 7.71 0.73
C LEU A 102 -3.81 7.77 0.81
N THR A 103 -3.24 8.96 0.81
CA THR A 103 -1.79 9.16 0.97
C THR A 103 -1.29 8.65 2.30
N CYS A 104 -1.99 8.97 3.40
CA CYS A 104 -1.57 8.60 4.74
C CYS A 104 -1.88 7.15 5.13
N GLY A 105 -2.80 6.46 4.44
CA GLY A 105 -3.17 5.08 4.74
C GLY A 105 -4.03 4.96 6.00
N ASN A 106 -3.44 4.58 7.14
CA ASN A 106 -4.18 4.41 8.40
C ASN A 106 -4.07 5.65 9.28
N VAL A 107 -5.21 6.23 9.61
CA VAL A 107 -5.30 7.42 10.46
C VAL A 107 -5.85 7.06 11.83
N LEU A 108 -5.16 7.47 12.89
CA LEU A 108 -5.63 7.39 14.27
C LEU A 108 -5.74 8.82 14.82
N ARG A 109 -6.93 9.16 15.30
CA ARG A 109 -7.20 10.45 15.94
C ARG A 109 -7.16 10.30 17.46
N ALA A 110 -6.61 11.28 18.15
CA ALA A 110 -6.64 11.35 19.60
C ALA A 110 -8.09 11.33 20.13
N PRO A 111 -8.36 10.76 21.34
CA PRO A 111 -7.37 10.12 22.21
C PRO A 111 -6.99 8.71 21.77
N PHE A 112 -5.71 8.42 21.77
CA PHE A 112 -5.17 7.09 21.55
C PHE A 112 -4.09 6.76 22.59
N THR A 113 -3.90 5.48 22.86
CA THR A 113 -2.86 5.00 23.77
C THR A 113 -1.71 4.38 22.99
N PRO A 114 -0.48 4.32 23.52
CA PRO A 114 0.63 3.60 22.90
C PRO A 114 0.26 2.16 22.53
N ARG A 115 -0.54 1.48 23.37
CA ARG A 115 -1.06 0.14 23.11
C ARG A 115 -1.93 0.08 21.86
N LYS A 116 -2.81 1.08 21.64
CA LYS A 116 -3.67 1.15 20.44
C LYS A 116 -2.84 1.34 19.17
N VAL A 117 -1.82 2.21 19.22
CA VAL A 117 -0.90 2.43 18.10
C VAL A 117 -0.10 1.15 17.82
N THR A 118 0.48 0.53 18.84
CA THR A 118 1.26 -0.72 18.70
C THR A 118 0.42 -1.87 18.14
N ASN A 119 -0.84 -2.02 18.58
CA ASN A 119 -1.74 -3.05 18.05
C ASN A 119 -2.08 -2.78 16.57
N ARG A 120 -2.22 -1.51 16.18
CA ARG A 120 -2.42 -1.14 14.76
C ARG A 120 -1.17 -1.45 13.94
N ALA A 121 0.02 -1.09 14.45
CA ALA A 121 1.28 -1.39 13.82
C ALA A 121 1.46 -2.89 13.60
N LYS A 122 1.22 -3.71 14.64
CA LYS A 122 1.28 -5.17 14.54
C LYS A 122 0.37 -5.71 13.44
N ARG A 123 -0.90 -5.28 13.40
CA ARG A 123 -1.84 -5.72 12.35
C ARG A 123 -1.33 -5.42 10.94
N LEU A 124 -0.80 -4.22 10.73
CA LEU A 124 -0.27 -3.81 9.43
C LEU A 124 0.96 -4.61 9.03
N LEU A 125 1.86 -4.90 9.96
CA LEU A 125 3.05 -5.71 9.73
C LEU A 125 2.70 -7.18 9.47
N ASP A 126 1.75 -7.74 10.24
CA ASP A 126 1.28 -9.12 10.05
C ASP A 126 0.54 -9.27 8.70
N SER A 127 -0.28 -8.29 8.33
CA SER A 127 -0.99 -8.26 7.05
C SER A 127 -0.03 -8.18 5.85
N ARG A 128 1.09 -7.48 5.98
CA ARG A 128 2.06 -7.31 4.88
C ARG A 128 2.64 -8.64 4.40
N ARG A 129 2.82 -9.60 5.30
CA ARG A 129 3.41 -10.91 4.96
C ARG A 129 2.54 -11.77 4.04
N GLY A 130 1.25 -11.45 3.88
CA GLY A 130 0.31 -12.20 3.04
C GLY A 130 -0.50 -11.37 2.04
N THR A 131 -0.38 -10.04 2.07
CA THR A 131 -1.29 -9.13 1.33
C THR A 131 -0.67 -8.42 0.14
N LEU A 132 0.66 -8.41 0.02
CA LEU A 132 1.35 -7.84 -1.14
C LEU A 132 1.59 -8.91 -2.20
N LEU A 133 1.13 -8.63 -3.41
CA LEU A 133 1.42 -9.43 -4.60
C LEU A 133 2.24 -8.58 -5.57
N HIS A 134 3.37 -9.12 -6.01
CA HIS A 134 4.26 -8.44 -6.95
C HIS A 134 4.24 -9.14 -8.31
N ALA A 135 4.23 -8.36 -9.38
CA ALA A 135 4.31 -8.86 -10.74
C ALA A 135 4.93 -7.80 -11.67
N GLY A 136 6.23 -7.88 -11.92
CA GLY A 136 7.01 -6.84 -12.59
C GLY A 136 6.92 -5.52 -11.81
N GLU A 137 6.61 -4.43 -12.48
CA GLU A 137 6.44 -3.10 -11.84
C GLU A 137 5.18 -2.97 -10.97
N LEU A 138 4.28 -3.97 -11.02
CA LEU A 138 3.02 -3.89 -10.30
C LEU A 138 3.13 -4.46 -8.90
N THR A 139 2.59 -3.76 -7.93
CA THR A 139 2.39 -4.25 -6.57
C THR A 139 0.94 -4.05 -6.17
N LEU A 140 0.23 -5.14 -5.90
CA LEU A 140 -1.14 -5.12 -5.37
C LEU A 140 -1.12 -5.29 -3.86
N ASN A 141 -1.68 -4.34 -3.14
CA ASN A 141 -1.93 -4.43 -1.71
C ASN A 141 -3.41 -4.74 -1.49
N MET A 142 -3.71 -5.95 -1.01
CA MET A 142 -5.08 -6.42 -0.80
C MET A 142 -5.77 -5.76 0.40
N GLU A 143 -5.02 -5.32 1.41
CA GLU A 143 -5.60 -4.66 2.58
C GLU A 143 -6.11 -3.26 2.23
N SER A 144 -5.25 -2.44 1.62
CA SER A 144 -5.62 -1.09 1.15
C SER A 144 -6.45 -1.12 -0.13
N ARG A 145 -6.46 -2.25 -0.84
CA ARG A 145 -7.03 -2.42 -2.18
C ARG A 145 -6.47 -1.41 -3.17
N CYS A 146 -5.16 -1.19 -3.09
CA CYS A 146 -4.43 -0.32 -4.00
C CYS A 146 -3.50 -1.14 -4.88
N VAL A 147 -3.44 -0.81 -6.17
CA VAL A 147 -2.41 -1.28 -7.09
C VAL A 147 -1.43 -0.14 -7.34
N TYR A 148 -0.16 -0.45 -7.27
CA TYR A 148 0.96 0.48 -7.48
C TYR A 148 1.69 0.10 -8.76
N ARG A 149 2.10 1.11 -9.53
CA ARG A 149 3.04 1.00 -10.63
C ARG A 149 4.06 2.12 -10.50
N GLY A 150 5.28 1.78 -10.08
CA GLY A 150 6.25 2.78 -9.65
C GLY A 150 5.68 3.66 -8.54
N ASN A 151 5.73 4.98 -8.73
CA ASN A 151 5.23 5.97 -7.76
C ASN A 151 3.74 6.30 -7.90
N VAL A 152 3.05 5.72 -8.88
CA VAL A 152 1.61 5.96 -9.10
C VAL A 152 0.81 4.82 -8.48
N PHE A 153 -0.25 5.17 -7.76
CA PHE A 153 -1.17 4.17 -7.23
C PHE A 153 -2.63 4.48 -7.59
N HIS A 154 -3.41 3.41 -7.69
CA HIS A 154 -4.83 3.48 -7.93
C HIS A 154 -5.59 2.62 -6.93
N ARG A 155 -6.67 3.17 -6.38
CA ARG A 155 -7.58 2.40 -5.52
C ARG A 155 -8.49 1.54 -6.36
N LEU A 156 -8.69 0.30 -5.92
CA LEU A 156 -9.56 -0.68 -6.55
C LEU A 156 -10.81 -0.92 -5.69
N THR A 157 -11.92 -1.22 -6.35
CA THR A 157 -13.08 -1.78 -5.65
C THR A 157 -12.76 -3.19 -5.12
N PRO A 158 -13.50 -3.73 -4.13
CA PRO A 158 -13.26 -5.09 -3.63
C PRO A 158 -13.23 -6.15 -4.73
N ARG A 159 -14.12 -6.05 -5.73
CA ARG A 159 -14.18 -6.97 -6.87
C ARG A 159 -13.00 -6.83 -7.82
N GLN A 160 -12.57 -5.60 -8.10
CA GLN A 160 -11.38 -5.35 -8.93
C GLN A 160 -10.10 -5.87 -8.25
N ALA A 161 -9.93 -5.62 -6.94
CA ALA A 161 -8.78 -6.10 -6.19
C ALA A 161 -8.75 -7.64 -6.19
N LYS A 162 -9.89 -8.31 -5.93
CA LYS A 162 -10.00 -9.75 -5.97
C LYS A 162 -9.70 -10.32 -7.36
N LEU A 163 -10.22 -9.71 -8.41
CA LEU A 163 -9.98 -10.14 -9.80
C LEU A 163 -8.50 -9.98 -10.17
N LEU A 164 -7.89 -8.85 -9.84
CA LEU A 164 -6.46 -8.64 -10.08
C LEU A 164 -5.60 -9.60 -9.25
N GLN A 165 -5.97 -9.90 -8.00
CA GLN A 165 -5.32 -10.93 -7.18
C GLN A 165 -5.31 -12.27 -7.89
N VAL A 166 -6.47 -12.74 -8.40
CA VAL A 166 -6.58 -14.02 -9.11
C VAL A 166 -5.68 -14.05 -10.35
N PHE A 167 -5.63 -12.95 -11.10
CA PHE A 167 -4.74 -12.83 -12.26
C PHE A 167 -3.26 -12.89 -11.87
N MET A 168 -2.83 -12.15 -10.86
CA MET A 168 -1.43 -12.12 -10.44
C MET A 168 -0.97 -13.45 -9.86
N GLN A 169 -1.83 -14.15 -9.11
CA GLN A 169 -1.54 -15.49 -8.55
C GLN A 169 -1.42 -16.57 -9.63
N ASN A 170 -2.04 -16.38 -10.79
CA ASN A 170 -2.00 -17.29 -11.92
C ASN A 170 -1.26 -16.68 -13.13
N ALA A 171 -0.22 -15.87 -12.86
CA ALA A 171 0.55 -15.23 -13.92
C ALA A 171 1.09 -16.26 -14.91
N GLY A 172 1.01 -15.93 -16.21
CA GLY A 172 1.41 -16.82 -17.30
C GLY A 172 0.33 -17.81 -17.74
N GLN A 173 -0.71 -18.06 -16.95
CA GLN A 173 -1.79 -18.99 -17.30
C GLN A 173 -2.95 -18.26 -17.99
N THR A 174 -3.63 -18.97 -18.91
CA THR A 174 -4.87 -18.49 -19.50
C THR A 174 -6.05 -18.93 -18.62
N LEU A 175 -6.74 -17.97 -18.02
CA LEU A 175 -7.88 -18.22 -17.17
C LEU A 175 -9.17 -18.08 -17.98
N THR A 176 -10.03 -19.11 -17.90
CA THR A 176 -11.30 -19.09 -18.60
C THR A 176 -12.29 -18.10 -17.97
N ARG A 177 -13.22 -17.60 -18.77
CA ARG A 177 -14.28 -16.71 -18.27
C ARG A 177 -15.07 -17.37 -17.13
N ARG A 178 -15.37 -18.66 -17.28
CA ARG A 178 -16.08 -19.44 -16.26
C ARG A 178 -15.32 -19.46 -14.94
N PHE A 179 -14.04 -19.84 -14.95
CA PHE A 179 -13.19 -19.86 -13.76
C PHE A 179 -13.16 -18.50 -13.05
N LEU A 180 -13.04 -17.42 -13.81
CA LEU A 180 -13.01 -16.06 -13.26
C LEU A 180 -14.36 -15.67 -12.63
N MET A 181 -15.48 -16.01 -13.25
CA MET A 181 -16.81 -15.74 -12.71
C MET A 181 -17.07 -16.53 -11.42
N GLU A 182 -16.76 -17.82 -11.42
CA GLU A 182 -16.88 -18.67 -10.23
C GLU A 182 -16.00 -18.16 -9.08
N THR A 183 -14.72 -17.83 -9.35
CA THR A 183 -13.75 -17.46 -8.30
C THR A 183 -14.00 -16.06 -7.72
N VAL A 184 -14.44 -15.10 -8.52
CA VAL A 184 -14.53 -13.68 -8.11
C VAL A 184 -15.95 -13.26 -7.77
N TRP A 185 -16.96 -13.81 -8.47
CA TRP A 185 -18.37 -13.46 -8.27
C TRP A 185 -19.17 -14.55 -7.56
N ASP A 186 -18.54 -15.71 -7.32
CA ASP A 186 -19.19 -16.86 -6.66
C ASP A 186 -20.47 -17.29 -7.41
N THR A 187 -20.38 -17.34 -8.74
CA THR A 187 -21.49 -17.68 -9.63
C THR A 187 -21.05 -18.57 -10.79
N ASP A 188 -21.82 -19.59 -11.06
CA ASP A 188 -21.68 -20.47 -12.22
C ASP A 188 -22.53 -19.98 -13.42
N TYR A 189 -23.33 -18.93 -13.23
CA TYR A 189 -24.16 -18.35 -14.27
C TYR A 189 -23.33 -17.67 -15.34
N MET A 190 -23.37 -18.20 -16.55
CA MET A 190 -22.58 -17.75 -17.70
C MET A 190 -23.39 -16.96 -18.74
N GLY A 191 -24.67 -16.66 -18.44
CA GLY A 191 -25.56 -15.99 -19.39
C GLY A 191 -25.16 -14.55 -19.72
N ASP A 192 -24.50 -13.84 -18.78
CA ASP A 192 -23.95 -12.51 -19.04
C ASP A 192 -22.59 -12.32 -18.39
N THR A 193 -21.53 -12.49 -19.17
CA THR A 193 -20.15 -12.25 -18.73
C THR A 193 -19.64 -10.84 -19.03
N ARG A 194 -20.49 -9.91 -19.46
CA ARG A 194 -20.13 -8.52 -19.76
C ARG A 194 -19.59 -7.81 -18.51
N THR A 195 -20.09 -8.19 -17.33
CA THR A 195 -19.57 -7.70 -16.05
C THR A 195 -18.09 -7.96 -15.91
N LEU A 196 -17.60 -9.13 -16.29
CA LEU A 196 -16.17 -9.47 -16.29
C LEU A 196 -15.39 -8.54 -17.23
N ASP A 197 -15.90 -8.31 -18.45
CA ASP A 197 -15.23 -7.45 -19.45
C ASP A 197 -15.11 -6.01 -18.96
N VAL A 198 -16.16 -5.50 -18.32
CA VAL A 198 -16.13 -4.16 -17.71
C VAL A 198 -15.09 -4.06 -16.60
N HIS A 199 -15.01 -5.06 -15.73
CA HIS A 199 -14.01 -5.07 -14.66
C HIS A 199 -12.58 -5.21 -15.19
N VAL A 200 -12.38 -6.03 -16.22
CA VAL A 200 -11.08 -6.16 -16.91
C VAL A 200 -10.69 -4.83 -17.54
N ARG A 201 -11.61 -4.13 -18.21
CA ARG A 201 -11.35 -2.80 -18.75
C ARG A 201 -10.91 -1.81 -17.67
N TRP A 202 -11.64 -1.73 -16.55
CA TRP A 202 -11.30 -0.83 -15.45
C TRP A 202 -9.95 -1.18 -14.79
N ILE A 203 -9.61 -2.46 -14.71
CA ILE A 203 -8.29 -2.87 -14.22
C ILE A 203 -7.21 -2.40 -15.18
N ARG A 204 -7.37 -2.60 -16.49
CA ARG A 204 -6.42 -2.11 -17.50
C ARG A 204 -6.18 -0.61 -17.40
N GLU A 205 -7.24 0.18 -17.21
CA GLU A 205 -7.16 1.64 -17.00
C GLU A 205 -6.27 2.02 -15.78
N ARG A 206 -6.00 1.09 -14.86
CA ARG A 206 -5.21 1.32 -13.65
C ARG A 206 -3.79 0.75 -13.72
N ILE A 207 -3.60 -0.33 -14.48
CA ILE A 207 -2.31 -1.05 -14.47
C ILE A 207 -1.53 -0.92 -15.78
N GLU A 208 -2.20 -0.67 -16.90
CA GLU A 208 -1.54 -0.56 -18.20
C GLU A 208 -1.07 0.87 -18.46
N GLN A 209 -0.03 0.99 -19.26
CA GLN A 209 0.39 2.27 -19.81
C GLN A 209 -0.57 2.73 -20.90
N ASP A 210 -0.97 1.80 -21.77
CA ASP A 210 -2.00 1.96 -22.78
C ASP A 210 -3.04 0.85 -22.63
N PRO A 211 -4.27 1.16 -22.12
CA PRO A 211 -5.32 0.18 -21.98
C PRO A 211 -5.79 -0.46 -23.30
N GLY A 212 -5.55 0.22 -24.44
CA GLY A 212 -5.85 -0.29 -25.77
C GLY A 212 -4.89 -1.35 -26.26
N SER A 213 -3.64 -1.28 -25.79
CA SER A 213 -2.55 -2.24 -26.10
C SER A 213 -2.00 -2.87 -24.81
N PRO A 214 -2.79 -3.71 -24.13
CA PRO A 214 -2.45 -4.20 -22.80
C PRO A 214 -1.25 -5.14 -22.82
N ARG A 215 -0.25 -4.84 -21.96
CA ARG A 215 0.95 -5.66 -21.78
C ARG A 215 0.78 -6.70 -20.67
N TYR A 216 0.12 -6.33 -19.56
CA TYR A 216 -0.11 -7.21 -18.42
C TYR A 216 -1.35 -8.10 -18.61
N LEU A 217 -2.51 -7.50 -18.89
CA LEU A 217 -3.79 -8.23 -18.89
C LEU A 217 -4.31 -8.40 -20.33
N ARG A 218 -3.93 -9.51 -20.98
CA ARG A 218 -4.23 -9.78 -22.39
C ARG A 218 -5.53 -10.57 -22.54
N THR A 219 -6.27 -10.32 -23.63
CA THR A 219 -7.43 -11.11 -24.02
C THR A 219 -6.99 -12.32 -24.84
N VAL A 220 -7.44 -13.50 -24.44
CA VAL A 220 -7.31 -14.73 -25.26
C VAL A 220 -8.67 -15.02 -25.89
N ARG A 221 -8.80 -14.70 -27.18
CA ARG A 221 -10.07 -14.78 -27.92
C ARG A 221 -10.72 -16.16 -27.77
N GLY A 222 -12.02 -16.18 -27.49
CA GLY A 222 -12.80 -17.40 -27.34
C GLY A 222 -12.58 -18.17 -26.02
N ILE A 223 -11.58 -17.81 -25.19
CA ILE A 223 -11.23 -18.53 -23.97
C ILE A 223 -11.43 -17.65 -22.73
N GLY A 224 -10.75 -16.51 -22.65
CA GLY A 224 -10.77 -15.66 -21.46
C GLY A 224 -9.62 -14.67 -21.43
N TYR A 225 -8.86 -14.66 -20.35
CA TYR A 225 -7.79 -13.69 -20.12
C TYR A 225 -6.51 -14.33 -19.62
N ARG A 226 -5.38 -13.70 -19.92
CA ARG A 226 -4.07 -14.09 -19.44
C ARG A 226 -3.35 -12.88 -18.86
N PHE A 227 -2.85 -13.04 -17.64
CA PHE A 227 -1.96 -12.06 -17.05
C PHE A 227 -0.52 -12.43 -17.37
N ALA A 228 0.21 -11.53 -18.01
CA ALA A 228 1.61 -11.71 -18.37
C ALA A 228 2.44 -10.64 -17.65
N VAL A 229 3.56 -11.04 -17.05
CA VAL A 229 4.54 -10.10 -16.54
C VAL A 229 5.44 -9.72 -17.71
N PRO A 230 5.47 -8.42 -18.12
CA PRO A 230 6.40 -8.00 -19.17
C PRO A 230 7.83 -8.23 -18.70
N SER A 231 8.68 -8.82 -19.56
CA SER A 231 10.12 -8.85 -19.36
C SER A 231 10.65 -7.41 -19.46
N GLU A 232 11.58 -7.04 -18.63
CA GLU A 232 12.38 -5.83 -18.82
C GLU A 232 13.22 -6.06 -20.10
N GLU A 233 13.01 -5.22 -21.11
CA GLU A 233 13.88 -5.11 -22.29
C GLU A 233 14.99 -4.13 -22.01
#